data_f5f075a12b54b60a3952c823e6bb2623
#
_entry.id   f5f075a12b54b60a3952c823e6bb2623
#
_cell.length_a   1.000
_cell.length_b   1.000
_cell.length_c   1.000
_cell.angle_alpha   90.00
_cell.angle_beta   90.00
_cell.angle_gamma   90.00
#
_symmetry.space_group_name_H-M   'P 1'
#
loop_
_entity.id
_entity.type
_entity.pdbx_description
1 polymer ?
#
loop_
_entity_poly.entity_id
_entity_poly.type
_entity_poly.pdbx_seq_one_letter_code
_entity_poly.pdbx_strand_id
1 'polypeptide(L)'
;MKTRTLVSTLALCFVAAMCFAADADMMGTWKLNEAKSKIGPGAPKNSTVVYEPAGDNVKVTIDGTDKDGKPTHNEWTGKFDGKDYPVKGDPNEDTRSVTKIDDRTYGFNVKKGGKVNTSGRIVLAADGKSRTVTTSGTDAKGNKFKSMTVYDKQ
;
A
#
# COMPACT_ATOMS: atom_id res chain seq x y z
N MET A 1 -26.93 -43.65 -46.37
CA MET A 1 -27.05 -42.36 -45.68
C MET A 1 -26.17 -42.37 -44.42
N LYS A 2 -25.08 -41.65 -44.41
CA LYS A 2 -24.14 -41.58 -43.27
C LYS A 2 -24.30 -40.22 -42.61
N THR A 3 -24.94 -40.22 -41.42
CA THR A 3 -25.13 -39.01 -40.59
C THR A 3 -23.82 -38.70 -39.87
N ARG A 4 -23.19 -37.55 -40.19
CA ARG A 4 -22.04 -37.06 -39.48
C ARG A 4 -22.48 -36.16 -38.33
N THR A 5 -22.26 -36.61 -37.10
CA THR A 5 -22.50 -35.86 -35.90
C THR A 5 -21.30 -34.90 -35.70
N LEU A 6 -21.56 -33.59 -35.82
CA LEU A 6 -20.60 -32.56 -35.42
C LEU A 6 -20.62 -32.42 -33.89
N VAL A 7 -19.52 -32.78 -33.25
CA VAL A 7 -19.29 -32.48 -31.83
C VAL A 7 -18.64 -31.09 -31.76
N SER A 8 -19.45 -30.10 -31.36
CA SER A 8 -18.95 -28.75 -31.04
C SER A 8 -18.31 -28.78 -29.66
N THR A 9 -16.98 -28.73 -29.63
CA THR A 9 -16.23 -28.57 -28.39
C THR A 9 -16.25 -27.07 -28.02
N LEU A 10 -17.11 -26.73 -27.05
CA LEU A 10 -17.14 -25.40 -26.45
C LEU A 10 -15.96 -25.28 -25.48
N ALA A 11 -14.89 -24.63 -25.92
CA ALA A 11 -13.75 -24.28 -25.07
C ALA A 11 -14.18 -23.18 -24.12
N LEU A 12 -14.45 -23.55 -22.85
CA LEU A 12 -14.73 -22.64 -21.77
C LEU A 12 -13.43 -21.97 -21.34
N CYS A 13 -13.15 -20.76 -21.84
CA CYS A 13 -12.08 -19.91 -21.31
C CYS A 13 -12.42 -19.46 -19.89
N PHE A 14 -11.96 -20.19 -18.90
CA PHE A 14 -11.90 -19.70 -17.52
C PHE A 14 -10.83 -18.60 -17.46
N VAL A 15 -11.24 -17.35 -17.56
CA VAL A 15 -10.39 -16.20 -17.22
C VAL A 15 -10.23 -16.24 -15.70
N ALA A 16 -9.01 -16.46 -15.26
CA ALA A 16 -8.63 -16.43 -13.86
C ALA A 16 -8.73 -15.00 -13.29
N ALA A 17 -9.93 -14.60 -12.88
CA ALA A 17 -10.19 -13.38 -12.11
C ALA A 17 -10.04 -13.68 -10.61
N MET A 18 -8.88 -14.18 -10.16
CA MET A 18 -8.73 -14.70 -8.80
C MET A 18 -7.57 -14.09 -8.00
N CYS A 19 -7.28 -12.79 -8.09
CA CYS A 19 -6.31 -12.21 -7.15
C CYS A 19 -6.74 -10.91 -6.46
N PHE A 20 -7.84 -10.28 -6.83
CA PHE A 20 -8.23 -8.99 -6.24
C PHE A 20 -9.20 -9.08 -5.05
N ALA A 21 -9.83 -10.22 -4.81
CA ALA A 21 -10.77 -10.37 -3.70
C ALA A 21 -10.09 -10.29 -2.31
N ALA A 22 -8.83 -10.71 -2.24
CA ALA A 22 -8.11 -10.78 -0.96
C ALA A 22 -7.59 -9.44 -0.43
N ASP A 23 -7.51 -8.41 -1.26
CA ASP A 23 -7.00 -7.07 -0.89
C ASP A 23 -8.06 -5.97 -1.07
N ALA A 24 -9.33 -6.35 -1.32
CA ALA A 24 -10.43 -5.41 -1.55
C ALA A 24 -10.62 -4.43 -0.39
N ASP A 25 -10.37 -4.86 0.84
CA ASP A 25 -10.49 -4.03 2.03
C ASP A 25 -9.43 -2.92 2.09
N MET A 26 -8.27 -3.14 1.46
CA MET A 26 -7.23 -2.11 1.35
C MET A 26 -7.55 -1.03 0.31
N MET A 27 -8.33 -1.37 -0.74
CA MET A 27 -8.64 -0.44 -1.83
C MET A 27 -9.48 0.76 -1.36
N GLY A 28 -9.33 1.87 -2.06
CA GLY A 28 -10.06 3.12 -1.80
C GLY A 28 -9.21 4.20 -1.15
N THR A 29 -9.89 5.22 -0.68
CA THR A 29 -9.27 6.42 -0.10
C THR A 29 -9.26 6.36 1.42
N TRP A 30 -8.11 6.64 1.99
CA TRP A 30 -7.86 6.67 3.41
C TRP A 30 -7.45 8.06 3.85
N LYS A 31 -8.16 8.64 4.80
CA LYS A 31 -7.88 9.96 5.38
C LYS A 31 -7.33 9.84 6.79
N LEU A 32 -6.27 10.60 7.06
CA LEU A 32 -5.66 10.65 8.39
C LEU A 32 -6.65 11.18 9.43
N ASN A 33 -6.82 10.42 10.50
CA ASN A 33 -7.52 10.86 11.70
C ASN A 33 -6.50 11.35 12.72
N GLU A 34 -6.25 12.64 12.73
CA GLU A 34 -5.23 13.24 13.60
C GLU A 34 -5.55 13.06 15.08
N ALA A 35 -6.84 13.13 15.46
CA ALA A 35 -7.27 13.00 16.86
C ALA A 35 -6.95 11.61 17.45
N LYS A 36 -6.88 10.57 16.60
CA LYS A 36 -6.55 9.19 17.00
C LYS A 36 -5.08 8.83 16.74
N SER A 37 -4.30 9.74 16.17
CA SER A 37 -2.92 9.48 15.74
C SER A 37 -1.90 10.06 16.72
N LYS A 38 -0.73 9.41 16.78
CA LYS A 38 0.45 9.88 17.51
C LYS A 38 1.62 9.93 16.53
N ILE A 39 1.89 11.12 16.01
CA ILE A 39 2.97 11.36 15.06
C ILE A 39 4.17 11.89 15.84
N GLY A 40 5.25 11.10 15.87
CA GLY A 40 6.45 11.47 16.59
C GLY A 40 7.25 12.59 15.87
N PRO A 41 8.12 13.28 16.58
CA PRO A 41 8.98 14.30 15.99
C PRO A 41 9.79 13.72 14.80
N GLY A 42 9.86 14.47 13.71
CA GLY A 42 10.61 14.08 12.51
C GLY A 42 9.90 13.06 11.60
N ALA A 43 8.77 12.50 12.01
CA ALA A 43 7.98 11.62 11.14
C ALA A 43 7.20 12.43 10.09
N PRO A 44 7.11 11.95 8.85
CA PRO A 44 6.24 12.54 7.84
C PRO A 44 4.76 12.34 8.22
N LYS A 45 3.92 13.26 7.78
CA LYS A 45 2.47 13.23 8.00
C LYS A 45 1.76 12.98 6.67
N ASN A 46 1.39 11.75 6.40
CA ASN A 46 0.61 11.38 5.23
C ASN A 46 -0.88 11.65 5.51
N SER A 47 -1.45 12.66 4.87
CA SER A 47 -2.83 13.10 5.11
C SER A 47 -3.86 12.27 4.33
N THR A 48 -3.50 11.84 3.13
CA THR A 48 -4.37 11.05 2.24
C THR A 48 -3.57 9.93 1.59
N VAL A 49 -4.12 8.72 1.60
CA VAL A 49 -3.55 7.56 0.90
C VAL A 49 -4.64 6.91 0.07
N VAL A 50 -4.41 6.78 -1.23
CA VAL A 50 -5.35 6.19 -2.19
C VAL A 50 -4.76 4.90 -2.74
N TYR A 51 -5.54 3.82 -2.70
CA TYR A 51 -5.21 2.53 -3.29
C TYR A 51 -6.15 2.23 -4.45
N GLU A 52 -5.59 1.97 -5.61
CA GLU A 52 -6.34 1.71 -6.85
C GLU A 52 -5.80 0.46 -7.55
N PRO A 53 -6.68 -0.34 -8.16
CA PRO A 53 -6.23 -1.43 -9.03
C PRO A 53 -5.46 -0.87 -10.24
N ALA A 54 -4.34 -1.48 -10.59
CA ALA A 54 -3.51 -1.13 -11.74
C ALA A 54 -3.07 -2.40 -12.49
N GLY A 55 -3.99 -3.02 -13.22
CA GLY A 55 -3.80 -4.35 -13.82
C GLY A 55 -3.59 -5.40 -12.73
N ASP A 56 -2.48 -6.15 -12.80
CA ASP A 56 -2.10 -7.13 -11.77
C ASP A 56 -1.40 -6.50 -10.56
N ASN A 57 -1.28 -5.18 -10.53
CA ASN A 57 -0.64 -4.42 -9.47
C ASN A 57 -1.66 -3.56 -8.72
N VAL A 58 -1.20 -2.97 -7.64
CA VAL A 58 -1.89 -1.91 -6.90
C VAL A 58 -1.11 -0.62 -7.07
N LYS A 59 -1.78 0.45 -7.46
CA LYS A 59 -1.23 1.80 -7.41
C LYS A 59 -1.58 2.43 -6.07
N VAL A 60 -0.60 3.03 -5.42
CA VAL A 60 -0.77 3.77 -4.16
C VAL A 60 -0.29 5.18 -4.37
N THR A 61 -1.17 6.15 -4.11
CA THR A 61 -0.85 7.58 -4.13
C THR A 61 -0.89 8.10 -2.71
N ILE A 62 0.14 8.82 -2.29
CA ILE A 62 0.27 9.37 -0.95
C ILE A 62 0.49 10.87 -1.04
N ASP A 63 -0.39 11.62 -0.40
CA ASP A 63 -0.29 13.06 -0.22
C ASP A 63 -0.14 13.39 1.26
N GLY A 64 0.70 14.36 1.58
CA GLY A 64 0.95 14.72 2.96
C GLY A 64 1.85 15.94 3.11
N THR A 65 2.56 15.98 4.23
CA THR A 65 3.59 16.96 4.52
C THR A 65 4.82 16.28 5.12
N ASP A 66 5.98 16.83 4.82
CA ASP A 66 7.22 16.43 5.48
C ASP A 66 7.29 17.01 6.92
N LYS A 67 8.40 16.72 7.62
CA LYS A 67 8.64 17.21 8.99
C LYS A 67 8.71 18.76 9.10
N ASP A 68 8.94 19.46 7.99
CA ASP A 68 9.04 20.92 7.92
C ASP A 68 7.72 21.56 7.43
N GLY A 69 6.64 20.75 7.26
CA GLY A 69 5.33 21.17 6.83
C GLY A 69 5.20 21.41 5.33
N LYS A 70 6.19 21.05 4.52
CA LYS A 70 6.13 21.17 3.06
C LYS A 70 5.26 20.07 2.47
N PRO A 71 4.43 20.36 1.47
CA PRO A 71 3.64 19.35 0.78
C PRO A 71 4.52 18.24 0.18
N THR A 72 4.08 17.01 0.35
CA THR A 72 4.68 15.82 -0.25
C THR A 72 3.66 15.08 -1.08
N HIS A 73 4.12 14.49 -2.18
CA HIS A 73 3.34 13.63 -3.06
C HIS A 73 4.23 12.52 -3.55
N ASN A 74 3.78 11.27 -3.40
CA ASN A 74 4.48 10.14 -4.00
C ASN A 74 3.51 9.09 -4.55
N GLU A 75 4.00 8.34 -5.53
CA GLU A 75 3.29 7.23 -6.14
C GLU A 75 4.14 5.96 -6.10
N TRP A 76 3.49 4.85 -5.79
CA TRP A 76 4.06 3.52 -5.83
C TRP A 76 3.12 2.60 -6.60
N THR A 77 3.69 1.72 -7.43
CA THR A 77 2.91 0.69 -8.14
C THR A 77 3.63 -0.64 -8.00
N GLY A 78 2.97 -1.62 -7.42
CA GLY A 78 3.57 -2.92 -7.15
C GLY A 78 2.55 -3.94 -6.66
N LYS A 79 3.06 -5.07 -6.18
CA LYS A 79 2.29 -6.15 -5.56
C LYS A 79 2.59 -6.23 -4.07
N PHE A 80 1.70 -6.86 -3.31
CA PHE A 80 1.93 -7.10 -1.86
C PHE A 80 2.68 -8.43 -1.63
N ASP A 81 3.73 -8.66 -2.43
CA ASP A 81 4.51 -9.89 -2.49
C ASP A 81 5.89 -9.80 -1.80
N GLY A 82 6.17 -8.66 -1.15
CA GLY A 82 7.42 -8.42 -0.44
C GLY A 82 8.60 -8.02 -1.31
N LYS A 83 8.42 -7.89 -2.63
CA LYS A 83 9.46 -7.41 -3.53
C LYS A 83 9.53 -5.89 -3.53
N ASP A 84 10.71 -5.37 -3.87
CA ASP A 84 10.92 -3.94 -4.01
C ASP A 84 10.36 -3.44 -5.35
N TYR A 85 9.52 -2.42 -5.29
CA TYR A 85 9.00 -1.70 -6.46
C TYR A 85 9.36 -0.22 -6.36
N PRO A 86 9.60 0.46 -7.49
CA PRO A 86 10.04 1.85 -7.48
C PRO A 86 8.96 2.79 -6.95
N VAL A 87 9.41 3.85 -6.25
CA VAL A 87 8.59 4.98 -5.82
C VAL A 87 8.94 6.20 -6.66
N LYS A 88 7.95 7.00 -6.98
CA LYS A 88 8.10 8.26 -7.70
C LYS A 88 7.62 9.42 -6.82
N GLY A 89 8.30 10.55 -6.90
CA GLY A 89 7.91 11.80 -6.27
C GLY A 89 8.47 12.04 -4.87
N ASP A 90 9.09 11.05 -4.21
CA ASP A 90 9.74 11.25 -2.91
C ASP A 90 11.27 11.21 -3.04
N PRO A 91 11.98 12.30 -2.70
CA PRO A 91 13.45 12.32 -2.75
C PRO A 91 14.11 11.42 -1.70
N ASN A 92 13.38 11.00 -0.67
CA ASN A 92 13.89 10.21 0.45
C ASN A 92 13.65 8.70 0.29
N GLU A 93 12.97 8.28 -0.77
CA GLU A 93 12.78 6.86 -1.06
C GLU A 93 12.96 6.54 -2.55
N ASP A 94 13.55 5.39 -2.82
CA ASP A 94 13.74 4.88 -4.19
C ASP A 94 12.80 3.70 -4.47
N THR A 95 12.64 2.84 -3.46
CA THR A 95 11.79 1.65 -3.57
C THR A 95 11.00 1.41 -2.28
N ARG A 96 9.86 0.76 -2.45
CA ARG A 96 9.02 0.27 -1.36
C ARG A 96 8.63 -1.18 -1.62
N SER A 97 8.71 -1.99 -0.58
CA SER A 97 8.12 -3.33 -0.58
C SER A 97 6.95 -3.38 0.39
N VAL A 98 5.92 -4.09 0.00
CA VAL A 98 4.75 -4.38 0.84
C VAL A 98 4.52 -5.87 0.85
N THR A 99 4.33 -6.45 2.03
CA THR A 99 4.09 -7.88 2.23
C THR A 99 2.75 -8.07 2.91
N LYS A 100 1.86 -8.84 2.33
CA LYS A 100 0.66 -9.30 3.02
C LYS A 100 1.06 -10.37 4.06
N ILE A 101 0.78 -10.12 5.32
CA ILE A 101 1.10 -11.01 6.44
C ILE A 101 -0.09 -11.92 6.75
N ASP A 102 -1.27 -11.34 6.82
CA ASP A 102 -2.56 -12.02 6.96
C ASP A 102 -3.67 -11.18 6.30
N ASP A 103 -4.93 -11.57 6.44
CA ASP A 103 -6.06 -10.92 5.75
C ASP A 103 -6.25 -9.45 6.10
N ARG A 104 -5.71 -8.98 7.22
CA ARG A 104 -5.84 -7.60 7.70
C ARG A 104 -4.53 -6.93 8.04
N THR A 105 -3.39 -7.62 7.88
CA THR A 105 -2.09 -7.13 8.29
C THR A 105 -1.12 -7.11 7.12
N TYR A 106 -0.48 -5.97 6.91
CA TYR A 106 0.54 -5.78 5.90
C TYR A 106 1.80 -5.17 6.54
N GLY A 107 2.96 -5.69 6.16
CA GLY A 107 4.26 -5.10 6.50
C GLY A 107 4.79 -4.30 5.32
N PHE A 108 5.56 -3.25 5.57
CA PHE A 108 6.24 -2.52 4.51
C PHE A 108 7.64 -2.08 4.92
N ASN A 109 8.51 -1.97 3.92
CA ASN A 109 9.82 -1.35 4.05
C ASN A 109 9.99 -0.29 2.96
N VAL A 110 10.59 0.82 3.34
CA VAL A 110 11.01 1.92 2.46
C VAL A 110 12.52 1.91 2.40
N LYS A 111 13.07 2.00 1.19
CA LYS A 111 14.51 1.98 0.95
C LYS A 111 14.99 3.21 0.20
N LYS A 112 16.17 3.68 0.57
CA LYS A 112 16.97 4.70 -0.14
C LYS A 112 18.37 4.16 -0.36
N GLY A 113 18.86 4.17 -1.60
CA GLY A 113 20.19 3.62 -1.93
C GLY A 113 20.34 2.14 -1.53
N GLY A 114 19.26 1.34 -1.64
CA GLY A 114 19.24 -0.06 -1.26
C GLY A 114 19.18 -0.34 0.25
N LYS A 115 19.19 0.69 1.10
CA LYS A 115 19.12 0.55 2.57
C LYS A 115 17.72 0.87 3.06
N VAL A 116 17.20 0.03 3.98
CA VAL A 116 15.93 0.30 4.66
C VAL A 116 16.14 1.49 5.60
N ASN A 117 15.39 2.57 5.36
CA ASN A 117 15.34 3.74 6.23
C ASN A 117 14.04 3.80 7.05
N THR A 118 12.98 3.13 6.60
CA THR A 118 11.68 3.13 7.27
C THR A 118 11.05 1.75 7.15
N SER A 119 10.46 1.28 8.25
CA SER A 119 9.68 0.05 8.28
C SER A 119 8.37 0.30 9.01
N GLY A 120 7.35 -0.46 8.67
CA GLY A 120 6.08 -0.33 9.35
C GLY A 120 5.12 -1.48 9.12
N ARG A 121 3.98 -1.36 9.77
CA ARG A 121 2.88 -2.32 9.70
C ARG A 121 1.56 -1.58 9.57
N ILE A 122 0.70 -2.09 8.72
CA ILE A 122 -0.66 -1.63 8.50
C ILE A 122 -1.58 -2.71 9.04
N VAL A 123 -2.52 -2.36 9.91
CA VAL A 123 -3.53 -3.27 10.44
C VAL A 123 -4.91 -2.68 10.16
N LEU A 124 -5.72 -3.38 9.38
CA LEU A 124 -7.11 -3.04 9.10
C LEU A 124 -8.00 -3.43 10.29
N ALA A 125 -8.93 -2.56 10.65
CA ALA A 125 -9.97 -2.91 11.60
C ALA A 125 -10.91 -3.99 11.02
N ALA A 126 -11.57 -4.75 11.89
CA ALA A 126 -12.43 -5.87 11.48
C ALA A 126 -13.63 -5.42 10.61
N ASP A 127 -14.09 -4.17 10.79
CA ASP A 127 -15.18 -3.58 10.01
C ASP A 127 -14.74 -2.98 8.66
N GLY A 128 -13.43 -3.00 8.36
CA GLY A 128 -12.83 -2.43 7.15
C GLY A 128 -12.91 -0.90 7.04
N LYS A 129 -13.39 -0.20 8.08
CA LYS A 129 -13.64 1.26 8.04
C LYS A 129 -12.49 2.11 8.55
N SER A 130 -11.55 1.50 9.24
CA SER A 130 -10.35 2.18 9.72
C SER A 130 -9.13 1.27 9.64
N ARG A 131 -7.95 1.87 9.70
CA ARG A 131 -6.69 1.14 9.82
C ARG A 131 -5.71 1.90 10.69
N THR A 132 -4.83 1.17 11.35
CA THR A 132 -3.70 1.71 12.10
C THR A 132 -2.40 1.41 11.37
N VAL A 133 -1.56 2.42 11.21
CA VAL A 133 -0.23 2.29 10.63
C VAL A 133 0.80 2.64 11.71
N THR A 134 1.63 1.69 12.07
CA THR A 134 2.80 1.92 12.93
C THR A 134 4.03 2.02 12.05
N THR A 135 4.83 3.05 12.26
CA THR A 135 6.02 3.32 11.47
C THR A 135 7.21 3.61 12.38
N SER A 136 8.36 3.11 12.00
CA SER A 136 9.63 3.48 12.62
C SER A 136 10.69 3.66 11.54
N GLY A 137 11.56 4.63 11.72
CA GLY A 137 12.58 4.90 10.70
C GLY A 137 13.65 5.86 11.18
N THR A 138 14.46 6.25 10.22
CA THR A 138 15.55 7.21 10.40
C THR A 138 15.44 8.26 9.28
N ASP A 139 15.39 9.53 9.65
CA ASP A 139 15.35 10.62 8.68
C ASP A 139 16.71 10.80 7.96
N ALA A 140 16.75 11.66 6.94
CA ALA A 140 17.97 11.94 6.17
C ALA A 140 19.13 12.52 7.02
N LYS A 141 18.84 13.01 8.23
CA LYS A 141 19.83 13.54 9.18
C LYS A 141 20.30 12.49 10.20
N GLY A 142 19.79 11.25 10.12
CA GLY A 142 20.11 10.17 11.04
C GLY A 142 19.27 10.15 12.33
N ASN A 143 18.25 11.00 12.46
CA ASN A 143 17.38 11.00 13.63
C ASN A 143 16.34 9.90 13.52
N LYS A 144 16.16 9.15 14.59
CA LYS A 144 15.12 8.11 14.67
C LYS A 144 13.75 8.72 14.94
N PHE A 145 12.73 8.19 14.27
CA PHE A 145 11.36 8.55 14.53
C PHE A 145 10.47 7.31 14.69
N LYS A 146 9.33 7.50 15.36
CA LYS A 146 8.23 6.52 15.45
C LYS A 146 6.92 7.26 15.32
N SER A 147 5.94 6.63 14.69
CA SER A 147 4.58 7.13 14.65
C SER A 147 3.57 6.00 14.68
N MET A 148 2.39 6.31 15.16
CA MET A 148 1.18 5.50 15.04
C MET A 148 0.10 6.40 14.47
N THR A 149 -0.33 6.11 13.26
CA THR A 149 -1.36 6.88 12.56
C THR A 149 -2.60 6.04 12.33
N VAL A 150 -3.74 6.64 12.56
CA VAL A 150 -5.04 6.04 12.29
C VAL A 150 -5.64 6.72 11.06
N TYR A 151 -6.17 5.93 10.16
CA TYR A 151 -6.86 6.40 8.96
C TYR A 151 -8.30 5.89 8.95
N ASP A 152 -9.21 6.74 8.55
CA ASP A 152 -10.59 6.37 8.30
C ASP A 152 -10.82 6.24 6.78
N LYS A 153 -11.54 5.19 6.39
CA LYS A 153 -11.90 4.94 4.99
C LYS A 153 -13.01 5.89 4.55
N GLN A 154 -12.90 6.43 3.33
CA GLN A 154 -13.89 7.34 2.74
C GLN A 154 -14.85 6.58 1.83
#